data_f9d143b32e22bfa4f7096d501043f766
#
_entry.id   f9d143b32e22bfa4f7096d501043f766
#
_cell.length_a   1.000
_cell.length_b   1.000
_cell.length_c   1.000
_cell.angle_alpha   90.00
_cell.angle_beta   90.00
_cell.angle_gamma   90.00
#
_symmetry.space_group_name_H-M   'P 1'
#
loop_
_entity.id
_entity.type
_entity.pdbx_description
1 polymer ?
#
loop_
_entity_poly.entity_id
_entity_poly.type
_entity_poly.pdbx_seq_one_letter_code
_entity_poly.pdbx_strand_id
1 'polypeptide(L)'
;MGEADAETAAMKSDSVLPISKVKPNKGQPRKTFDETELSELADSIKQNGILQPILVRKHGTSYEIVAGERRYQAAKLAGLDEVPVVIREISDEDVFKLALIENLQRSNLTPLEEARGYRQLLDEKDLTQEELSKILSKSRSAITNTLRLMDLPTEVQDLLEAGRITAGHARAILAVPTEEGRIRLAEKVVNENLSVRQTERLAPLFSGTEEPSRPRREPAPQSFKRAARELRQALNTNVKIKNVRGKNKIEIEFADEDMLAHIVEMIAAQNPYGDE
;
A
#
# COMPACT_ATOMS: atom_id res chain seq x y z
N MET A 1 -16.82 8.06 -2.66
CA MET A 1 -18.17 7.52 -2.35
C MET A 1 -17.95 6.08 -1.97
N GLY A 2 -18.17 5.75 -0.68
CA GLY A 2 -17.98 4.39 -0.17
C GLY A 2 -19.10 3.46 -0.61
N GLU A 3 -18.86 2.13 -0.62
CA GLU A 3 -19.89 1.13 -0.96
C GLU A 3 -21.15 1.26 -0.08
N ALA A 4 -21.03 1.67 1.18
CA ALA A 4 -22.18 1.97 2.05
C ALA A 4 -23.03 3.13 1.51
N ASP A 5 -22.42 4.14 0.90
CA ASP A 5 -23.14 5.24 0.22
C ASP A 5 -23.72 4.77 -1.13
N ALA A 6 -23.04 3.86 -1.83
CA ALA A 6 -23.52 3.28 -3.08
C ALA A 6 -24.68 2.29 -2.83
N GLU A 7 -24.61 1.49 -1.76
CA GLU A 7 -25.69 0.60 -1.34
C GLU A 7 -26.90 1.39 -0.85
N THR A 8 -26.69 2.51 -0.12
CA THR A 8 -27.77 3.41 0.31
C THR A 8 -28.36 4.21 -0.85
N ALA A 9 -27.59 4.50 -1.90
CA ALA A 9 -28.08 5.22 -3.10
C ALA A 9 -29.11 4.43 -3.91
N ALA A 10 -29.09 3.10 -3.81
CA ALA A 10 -30.05 2.21 -4.51
C ALA A 10 -31.28 1.84 -3.65
N MET A 11 -31.29 2.21 -2.35
CA MET A 11 -32.37 1.87 -1.43
C MET A 11 -33.46 2.93 -1.45
N LYS A 12 -34.69 2.53 -1.80
CA LYS A 12 -35.88 3.32 -1.52
C LYS A 12 -36.05 3.42 0.00
N SER A 13 -36.46 4.59 0.51
CA SER A 13 -36.76 4.75 1.93
C SER A 13 -37.87 3.76 2.35
N ASP A 14 -37.59 2.98 3.40
CA ASP A 14 -38.60 2.04 3.94
C ASP A 14 -39.62 2.78 4.77
N SER A 15 -39.27 3.93 5.35
CA SER A 15 -40.10 4.69 6.26
C SER A 15 -39.67 6.16 6.36
N VAL A 16 -40.57 6.99 6.84
CA VAL A 16 -40.25 8.35 7.29
C VAL A 16 -40.43 8.36 8.80
N LEU A 17 -39.46 8.88 9.53
CA LEU A 17 -39.49 8.96 10.99
C LEU A 17 -39.37 10.39 11.48
N PRO A 18 -40.06 10.74 12.58
CA PRO A 18 -39.81 12.00 13.27
C PRO A 18 -38.33 12.11 13.68
N ILE A 19 -37.70 13.25 13.39
CA ILE A 19 -36.28 13.47 13.68
C ILE A 19 -35.97 13.32 15.18
N SER A 20 -36.97 13.59 16.05
CA SER A 20 -36.86 13.43 17.50
C SER A 20 -36.68 11.97 17.95
N LYS A 21 -37.12 11.00 17.14
CA LYS A 21 -36.94 9.56 17.41
C LYS A 21 -35.62 9.01 16.92
N VAL A 22 -34.88 9.77 16.09
CA VAL A 22 -33.57 9.38 15.54
C VAL A 22 -32.48 9.99 16.42
N LYS A 23 -31.52 9.15 16.86
CA LYS A 23 -30.45 9.57 17.76
C LYS A 23 -29.08 9.28 17.11
N PRO A 24 -28.10 10.18 17.30
CA PRO A 24 -26.71 9.92 16.91
C PRO A 24 -26.12 8.72 17.69
N ASN A 25 -25.27 7.96 17.03
CA ASN A 25 -24.49 6.92 17.70
C ASN A 25 -23.36 7.58 18.54
N LYS A 26 -23.28 7.21 19.82
CA LYS A 26 -22.25 7.74 20.75
C LYS A 26 -20.82 7.30 20.38
N GLY A 27 -20.67 6.22 19.63
CA GLY A 27 -19.40 5.67 19.15
C GLY A 27 -18.88 6.27 17.84
N GLN A 28 -19.57 7.24 17.25
CA GLN A 28 -19.13 7.87 15.99
C GLN A 28 -17.80 8.63 16.17
N PRO A 29 -16.77 8.32 15.38
CA PRO A 29 -15.45 8.94 15.50
C PRO A 29 -15.42 10.41 15.05
N ARG A 30 -16.39 10.85 14.22
CA ARG A 30 -16.44 12.21 13.68
C ARG A 30 -17.24 13.13 14.59
N LYS A 31 -16.54 13.89 15.44
CA LYS A 31 -17.13 14.89 16.36
C LYS A 31 -17.15 16.31 15.80
N THR A 32 -16.34 16.60 14.79
CA THR A 32 -16.23 17.93 14.19
C THR A 32 -16.60 17.87 12.71
N PHE A 33 -17.57 18.68 12.31
CA PHE A 33 -17.95 18.89 10.92
C PHE A 33 -17.55 20.32 10.54
N ASP A 34 -17.13 20.53 9.31
CA ASP A 34 -16.93 21.86 8.77
C ASP A 34 -18.31 22.55 8.70
N GLU A 35 -18.44 23.68 9.39
CA GLU A 35 -19.71 24.41 9.49
C GLU A 35 -20.19 24.91 8.13
N THR A 36 -19.26 25.27 7.24
CA THR A 36 -19.59 25.73 5.88
C THR A 36 -20.17 24.61 5.04
N GLU A 37 -19.51 23.44 5.00
CA GLU A 37 -20.01 22.26 4.28
C GLU A 37 -21.36 21.76 4.83
N LEU A 38 -21.58 21.88 6.14
CA LEU A 38 -22.84 21.46 6.77
C LEU A 38 -23.98 22.43 6.44
N SER A 39 -23.68 23.73 6.39
CA SER A 39 -24.66 24.77 5.99
C SER A 39 -25.07 24.61 4.53
N GLU A 40 -24.12 24.39 3.61
CA GLU A 40 -24.42 24.14 2.19
C GLU A 40 -25.32 22.90 2.01
N LEU A 41 -25.02 21.84 2.75
CA LEU A 41 -25.87 20.64 2.73
C LEU A 41 -27.27 20.89 3.32
N ALA A 42 -27.36 21.68 4.37
CA ALA A 42 -28.65 22.05 4.95
C ALA A 42 -29.53 22.87 3.97
N ASP A 43 -28.93 23.80 3.24
CA ASP A 43 -29.63 24.58 2.22
C ASP A 43 -30.10 23.71 1.04
N SER A 44 -29.28 22.78 0.62
CA SER A 44 -29.69 21.78 -0.38
C SER A 44 -30.83 20.90 0.10
N ILE A 45 -30.80 20.46 1.36
CA ILE A 45 -31.89 19.66 1.97
C ILE A 45 -33.18 20.45 2.12
N LYS A 46 -33.11 21.75 2.40
CA LYS A 46 -34.32 22.63 2.41
C LYS A 46 -35.02 22.69 1.06
N GLN A 47 -34.22 22.68 -0.02
CA GLN A 47 -34.76 22.81 -1.39
C GLN A 47 -35.26 21.50 -1.97
N ASN A 48 -34.49 20.42 -1.76
CA ASN A 48 -34.69 19.15 -2.46
C ASN A 48 -35.10 17.99 -1.56
N GLY A 49 -35.16 18.22 -0.25
CA GLY A 49 -35.32 17.15 0.73
C GLY A 49 -34.06 16.26 0.85
N ILE A 50 -34.17 15.21 1.62
CA ILE A 50 -33.12 14.22 1.77
C ILE A 50 -33.27 13.18 0.63
N LEU A 51 -32.41 13.28 -0.38
CA LEU A 51 -32.43 12.38 -1.55
C LEU A 51 -31.97 10.96 -1.21
N GLN A 52 -31.02 10.82 -0.30
CA GLN A 52 -30.53 9.54 0.19
C GLN A 52 -31.00 9.31 1.62
N PRO A 53 -31.77 8.24 1.93
CA PRO A 53 -32.26 7.99 3.27
C PRO A 53 -31.13 7.76 4.28
N ILE A 54 -31.40 8.01 5.55
CA ILE A 54 -30.49 7.76 6.67
C ILE A 54 -30.64 6.30 7.08
N LEU A 55 -29.55 5.56 7.20
CA LEU A 55 -29.57 4.18 7.68
C LEU A 55 -29.64 4.20 9.21
N VAL A 56 -30.67 3.57 9.75
CA VAL A 56 -30.92 3.49 11.19
C VAL A 56 -31.18 2.05 11.63
N ARG A 57 -30.93 1.78 12.90
CA ARG A 57 -31.34 0.54 13.57
C ARG A 57 -32.28 0.84 14.75
N LYS A 58 -33.09 -0.12 15.10
CA LYS A 58 -33.96 0.00 16.28
C LYS A 58 -33.11 -0.15 17.55
N HIS A 59 -33.19 0.81 18.45
CA HIS A 59 -32.52 0.78 19.75
C HIS A 59 -33.51 1.18 20.85
N GLY A 60 -34.11 0.19 21.51
CA GLY A 60 -35.20 0.40 22.47
C GLY A 60 -36.40 1.05 21.83
N THR A 61 -36.80 2.22 22.35
CA THR A 61 -37.96 3.03 21.85
C THR A 61 -37.55 4.08 20.80
N SER A 62 -36.28 4.18 20.46
CA SER A 62 -35.70 5.12 19.49
C SER A 62 -34.95 4.40 18.38
N TYR A 63 -34.46 5.15 17.39
CA TYR A 63 -33.66 4.66 16.30
C TYR A 63 -32.26 5.28 16.38
N GLU A 64 -31.23 4.48 16.25
CA GLU A 64 -29.86 4.92 16.28
C GLU A 64 -29.30 4.98 14.85
N ILE A 65 -28.57 6.06 14.53
CA ILE A 65 -27.96 6.25 13.22
C ILE A 65 -26.79 5.30 13.06
N VAL A 66 -26.83 4.49 11.99
CA VAL A 66 -25.75 3.62 11.56
C VAL A 66 -24.87 4.33 10.53
N ALA A 67 -25.51 4.97 9.53
CA ALA A 67 -24.83 5.78 8.51
C ALA A 67 -25.67 6.98 8.11
N GLY A 68 -25.03 8.09 7.74
CA GLY A 68 -25.69 9.31 7.30
C GLY A 68 -25.78 10.41 8.38
N GLU A 69 -24.87 10.44 9.36
CA GLU A 69 -24.83 11.46 10.41
C GLU A 69 -24.84 12.90 9.86
N ARG A 70 -24.06 13.20 8.78
CA ARG A 70 -24.04 14.53 8.15
C ARG A 70 -25.41 14.93 7.64
N ARG A 71 -26.15 14.00 7.02
CA ARG A 71 -27.52 14.24 6.52
C ARG A 71 -28.49 14.52 7.66
N TYR A 72 -28.35 13.80 8.77
CA TYR A 72 -29.14 14.03 9.97
C TYR A 72 -28.88 15.41 10.58
N GLN A 73 -27.62 15.81 10.75
CA GLN A 73 -27.23 17.11 11.29
C GLN A 73 -27.69 18.25 10.36
N ALA A 74 -27.52 18.09 9.06
CA ALA A 74 -28.01 19.07 8.07
C ALA A 74 -29.54 19.15 8.04
N ALA A 75 -30.27 18.04 8.18
CA ALA A 75 -31.71 18.02 8.30
C ALA A 75 -32.21 18.77 9.55
N LYS A 76 -31.51 18.59 10.67
CA LYS A 76 -31.81 19.33 11.91
C LYS A 76 -31.54 20.82 11.75
N LEU A 77 -30.46 21.23 11.09
CA LEU A 77 -30.16 22.62 10.75
C LEU A 77 -31.19 23.20 9.77
N ALA A 78 -31.65 22.39 8.82
CA ALA A 78 -32.70 22.77 7.87
C ALA A 78 -34.09 22.90 8.51
N GLY A 79 -34.28 22.44 9.75
CA GLY A 79 -35.54 22.49 10.47
C GLY A 79 -36.58 21.47 10.01
N LEU A 80 -36.14 20.31 9.49
CA LEU A 80 -37.08 19.24 9.11
C LEU A 80 -37.62 18.53 10.35
N ASP A 81 -38.92 18.27 10.37
CA ASP A 81 -39.59 17.52 11.43
C ASP A 81 -39.43 16.00 11.24
N GLU A 82 -39.31 15.57 10.01
CA GLU A 82 -39.24 14.15 9.63
C GLU A 82 -38.07 13.90 8.64
N VAL A 83 -37.51 12.69 8.70
CA VAL A 83 -36.41 12.26 7.83
C VAL A 83 -36.70 10.89 7.22
N PRO A 84 -36.41 10.70 5.92
CA PRO A 84 -36.50 9.39 5.29
C PRO A 84 -35.39 8.47 5.82
N VAL A 85 -35.78 7.26 6.19
CA VAL A 85 -34.86 6.28 6.80
C VAL A 85 -34.99 4.92 6.13
N VAL A 86 -33.91 4.16 6.22
CA VAL A 86 -33.89 2.71 5.99
C VAL A 86 -33.62 2.05 7.34
N ILE A 87 -34.57 1.22 7.79
CA ILE A 87 -34.45 0.52 9.05
C ILE A 87 -33.83 -0.86 8.80
N ARG A 88 -32.74 -1.19 9.49
CA ARG A 88 -32.12 -2.51 9.46
C ARG A 88 -31.93 -3.04 10.88
N GLU A 89 -32.12 -4.34 11.03
CA GLU A 89 -31.74 -5.04 12.26
C GLU A 89 -30.23 -5.33 12.17
N ILE A 90 -29.45 -4.49 12.82
CA ILE A 90 -27.97 -4.56 12.80
C ILE A 90 -27.51 -4.70 14.26
N SER A 91 -26.67 -5.67 14.53
CA SER A 91 -26.08 -5.87 15.85
C SER A 91 -25.15 -4.71 16.25
N ASP A 92 -24.91 -4.51 17.56
CA ASP A 92 -23.93 -3.52 18.03
C ASP A 92 -22.56 -3.72 17.40
N GLU A 93 -22.20 -4.97 17.18
CA GLU A 93 -20.94 -5.35 16.56
C GLU A 93 -20.84 -4.96 15.10
N ASP A 94 -21.90 -5.16 14.34
CA ASP A 94 -21.93 -4.78 12.91
C ASP A 94 -21.99 -3.27 12.72
N VAL A 95 -22.67 -2.54 13.61
CA VAL A 95 -22.67 -1.07 13.59
C VAL A 95 -21.25 -0.53 13.76
N PHE A 96 -20.52 -1.04 14.74
CA PHE A 96 -19.13 -0.65 14.96
C PHE A 96 -18.24 -0.99 13.76
N LYS A 97 -18.40 -2.19 13.20
CA LYS A 97 -17.70 -2.63 11.98
C LYS A 97 -17.97 -1.71 10.80
N LEU A 98 -19.24 -1.38 10.53
CA LEU A 98 -19.64 -0.48 9.45
C LEU A 98 -19.07 0.92 9.63
N ALA A 99 -19.13 1.46 10.86
CA ALA A 99 -18.56 2.78 11.17
C ALA A 99 -17.04 2.82 10.98
N LEU A 100 -16.33 1.74 11.33
CA LEU A 100 -14.87 1.64 11.16
C LEU A 100 -14.49 1.48 9.69
N ILE A 101 -15.25 0.68 8.92
CA ILE A 101 -15.07 0.52 7.49
C ILE A 101 -15.30 1.86 6.76
N GLU A 102 -16.39 2.57 7.07
CA GLU A 102 -16.68 3.89 6.51
C GLU A 102 -15.52 4.87 6.77
N ASN A 103 -15.02 4.89 8.02
CA ASN A 103 -13.88 5.73 8.37
C ASN A 103 -12.60 5.34 7.59
N LEU A 104 -12.35 4.04 7.36
CA LEU A 104 -11.21 3.54 6.59
C LEU A 104 -11.31 3.81 5.08
N GLN A 105 -12.50 4.02 4.55
CA GLN A 105 -12.71 4.40 3.15
C GLN A 105 -12.52 5.90 2.88
N ARG A 106 -12.17 6.70 3.92
CA ARG A 106 -11.91 8.13 3.74
C ARG A 106 -10.61 8.36 2.98
N SER A 107 -10.64 9.30 2.05
CA SER A 107 -9.50 9.62 1.17
C SER A 107 -8.30 10.27 1.86
N ASN A 108 -8.44 10.70 3.11
CA ASN A 108 -7.45 11.54 3.80
C ASN A 108 -6.76 10.88 5.00
N LEU A 109 -6.79 9.54 5.10
CA LEU A 109 -6.11 8.83 6.17
C LEU A 109 -4.59 8.80 5.94
N THR A 110 -3.84 9.01 6.99
CA THR A 110 -2.40 8.73 6.98
C THR A 110 -2.16 7.21 6.91
N PRO A 111 -0.99 6.75 6.39
CA PRO A 111 -0.68 5.33 6.33
C PRO A 111 -0.71 4.62 7.70
N LEU A 112 -0.40 5.33 8.79
CA LEU A 112 -0.45 4.78 10.15
C LEU A 112 -1.86 4.75 10.72
N GLU A 113 -2.72 5.74 10.42
CA GLU A 113 -4.15 5.68 10.78
C GLU A 113 -4.83 4.50 10.09
N GLU A 114 -4.52 4.29 8.82
CA GLU A 114 -5.01 3.13 8.05
C GLU A 114 -4.55 1.81 8.68
N ALA A 115 -3.27 1.71 9.08
CA ALA A 115 -2.72 0.54 9.76
C ALA A 115 -3.40 0.26 11.10
N ARG A 116 -3.63 1.30 11.91
CA ARG A 116 -4.35 1.19 13.20
C ARG A 116 -5.79 0.73 13.00
N GLY A 117 -6.49 1.27 12.01
CA GLY A 117 -7.85 0.83 11.68
C GLY A 117 -7.92 -0.61 11.20
N TYR A 118 -6.95 -1.06 10.39
CA TYR A 118 -6.86 -2.47 9.99
C TYR A 118 -6.61 -3.38 11.20
N ARG A 119 -5.68 -3.02 12.08
CA ARG A 119 -5.40 -3.77 13.30
C ARG A 119 -6.64 -3.90 14.15
N GLN A 120 -7.35 -2.79 14.37
CA GLN A 120 -8.57 -2.77 15.16
C GLN A 120 -9.66 -3.70 14.59
N LEU A 121 -9.87 -3.71 13.26
CA LEU A 121 -10.80 -4.63 12.61
C LEU A 121 -10.40 -6.10 12.76
N LEU A 122 -9.11 -6.40 12.69
CA LEU A 122 -8.62 -7.77 12.84
C LEU A 122 -8.76 -8.26 14.29
N ASP A 123 -8.38 -7.43 15.28
CA ASP A 123 -8.32 -7.81 16.68
C ASP A 123 -9.70 -7.88 17.33
N GLU A 124 -10.60 -6.92 17.03
CA GLU A 124 -11.92 -6.84 17.68
C GLU A 124 -12.99 -7.73 17.01
N LYS A 125 -12.76 -8.17 15.80
CA LYS A 125 -13.77 -8.87 14.99
C LYS A 125 -13.34 -10.24 14.48
N ASP A 126 -12.21 -10.76 14.96
CA ASP A 126 -11.65 -12.04 14.51
C ASP A 126 -11.57 -12.19 12.99
N LEU A 127 -11.46 -11.04 12.29
CA LEU A 127 -11.36 -11.03 10.82
C LEU A 127 -9.98 -11.50 10.37
N THR A 128 -9.97 -12.31 9.34
CA THR A 128 -8.72 -12.64 8.65
C THR A 128 -8.31 -11.50 7.71
N GLN A 129 -7.01 -11.39 7.41
CA GLN A 129 -6.52 -10.41 6.41
C GLN A 129 -7.14 -10.63 5.02
N GLU A 130 -7.59 -11.84 4.72
CA GLU A 130 -8.26 -12.16 3.47
C GLU A 130 -9.67 -11.59 3.42
N GLU A 131 -10.44 -11.75 4.49
CA GLU A 131 -11.77 -11.15 4.61
C GLU A 131 -11.70 -9.64 4.58
N LEU A 132 -10.75 -9.06 5.32
CA LEU A 132 -10.50 -7.60 5.29
C LEU A 132 -10.15 -7.12 3.88
N SER A 133 -9.38 -7.88 3.10
CA SER A 133 -9.05 -7.54 1.72
C SER A 133 -10.28 -7.48 0.81
N LYS A 134 -11.22 -8.42 0.99
CA LYS A 134 -12.49 -8.45 0.26
C LYS A 134 -13.37 -7.25 0.64
N ILE A 135 -13.50 -6.97 1.95
CA ILE A 135 -14.32 -5.86 2.47
C ILE A 135 -13.81 -4.51 1.97
N LEU A 136 -12.49 -4.31 1.96
CA LEU A 136 -11.89 -3.03 1.58
C LEU A 136 -11.54 -2.94 0.09
N SER A 137 -11.82 -3.98 -0.70
CA SER A 137 -11.45 -4.07 -2.13
C SER A 137 -9.96 -3.79 -2.37
N LYS A 138 -9.08 -4.22 -1.43
CA LYS A 138 -7.62 -4.07 -1.49
C LYS A 138 -6.95 -5.44 -1.54
N SER A 139 -5.76 -5.52 -2.14
CA SER A 139 -5.02 -6.78 -2.15
C SER A 139 -4.55 -7.16 -0.73
N ARG A 140 -4.53 -8.44 -0.40
CA ARG A 140 -3.99 -8.96 0.87
C ARG A 140 -2.57 -8.45 1.13
N SER A 141 -1.74 -8.38 0.09
CA SER A 141 -0.37 -7.86 0.19
C SER A 141 -0.33 -6.37 0.58
N ALA A 142 -1.28 -5.56 0.08
CA ALA A 142 -1.38 -4.16 0.46
C ALA A 142 -1.73 -4.03 1.95
N ILE A 143 -2.72 -4.80 2.44
CA ILE A 143 -3.10 -4.81 3.85
C ILE A 143 -1.94 -5.24 4.74
N THR A 144 -1.26 -6.35 4.38
CA THR A 144 -0.08 -6.82 5.13
C THR A 144 1.02 -5.75 5.18
N ASN A 145 1.29 -5.07 4.06
CA ASN A 145 2.30 -4.02 4.01
C ASN A 145 1.92 -2.79 4.84
N THR A 146 0.65 -2.43 4.89
CA THR A 146 0.15 -1.34 5.73
C THR A 146 0.25 -1.70 7.22
N LEU A 147 -0.18 -2.90 7.61
CA LEU A 147 -0.08 -3.38 9.00
C LEU A 147 1.37 -3.40 9.50
N ARG A 148 2.31 -3.80 8.66
CA ARG A 148 3.74 -3.82 9.01
C ARG A 148 4.32 -2.43 9.32
N LEU A 149 3.68 -1.34 8.92
CA LEU A 149 4.13 0.01 9.30
C LEU A 149 4.09 0.23 10.81
N MET A 150 3.25 -0.50 11.54
CA MET A 150 3.19 -0.47 13.00
C MET A 150 4.40 -1.15 13.67
N ASP A 151 5.17 -1.95 12.92
CA ASP A 151 6.39 -2.63 13.41
C ASP A 151 7.63 -1.71 13.31
N LEU A 152 7.46 -0.45 12.88
CA LEU A 152 8.52 0.55 12.84
C LEU A 152 8.77 1.11 14.24
N PRO A 153 10.03 1.53 14.56
CA PRO A 153 10.32 2.34 15.73
C PRO A 153 9.48 3.62 15.76
N THR A 154 9.16 4.10 16.95
CA THR A 154 8.32 5.30 17.15
C THR A 154 8.86 6.51 16.39
N GLU A 155 10.17 6.73 16.42
CA GLU A 155 10.85 7.83 15.74
C GLU A 155 10.64 7.78 14.22
N VAL A 156 10.58 6.57 13.65
CA VAL A 156 10.33 6.39 12.21
C VAL A 156 8.84 6.55 11.88
N GLN A 157 7.96 6.13 12.79
CA GLN A 157 6.52 6.40 12.67
C GLN A 157 6.23 7.89 12.68
N ASP A 158 6.86 8.65 13.57
CA ASP A 158 6.72 10.11 13.66
C ASP A 158 7.16 10.81 12.36
N LEU A 159 8.26 10.35 11.75
CA LEU A 159 8.70 10.85 10.45
C LEU A 159 7.70 10.56 9.33
N LEU A 160 7.03 9.40 9.39
CA LEU A 160 5.99 9.02 8.44
C LEU A 160 4.72 9.85 8.63
N GLU A 161 4.26 10.05 9.87
CA GLU A 161 3.11 10.91 10.20
C GLU A 161 3.35 12.38 9.82
N ALA A 162 4.57 12.87 10.05
CA ALA A 162 4.98 14.22 9.64
C ALA A 162 5.16 14.38 8.11
N GLY A 163 4.97 13.31 7.32
CA GLY A 163 5.16 13.32 5.86
C GLY A 163 6.62 13.51 5.41
N ARG A 164 7.60 13.39 6.33
CA ARG A 164 9.03 13.51 6.03
C ARG A 164 9.55 12.31 5.23
N ILE A 165 8.93 11.17 5.39
CA ILE A 165 9.14 9.95 4.60
C ILE A 165 7.80 9.44 4.07
N THR A 166 7.81 8.69 2.97
CA THR A 166 6.61 8.08 2.40
C THR A 166 6.43 6.63 2.88
N ALA A 167 5.24 6.05 2.69
CA ALA A 167 5.00 4.63 2.96
C ALA A 167 5.95 3.69 2.17
N GLY A 168 6.44 4.13 1.00
CA GLY A 168 7.48 3.42 0.24
C GLY A 168 8.82 3.37 0.98
N HIS A 169 9.28 4.51 1.52
CA HIS A 169 10.48 4.57 2.35
C HIS A 169 10.33 3.72 3.61
N ALA A 170 9.19 3.84 4.30
CA ALA A 170 8.88 3.06 5.51
C ALA A 170 8.97 1.54 5.26
N ARG A 171 8.45 1.03 4.12
CA ARG A 171 8.57 -0.38 3.74
C ARG A 171 10.02 -0.81 3.46
N ALA A 172 10.81 0.05 2.81
CA ALA A 172 12.22 -0.22 2.59
C ALA A 172 13.01 -0.27 3.92
N ILE A 173 12.69 0.62 4.86
CA ILE A 173 13.29 0.67 6.21
C ILE A 173 12.94 -0.59 7.01
N LEU A 174 11.71 -1.11 6.89
CA LEU A 174 11.30 -2.36 7.55
C LEU A 174 12.12 -3.60 7.13
N ALA A 175 12.81 -3.55 5.99
CA ALA A 175 13.70 -4.62 5.57
C ALA A 175 14.97 -4.71 6.44
N VAL A 176 15.30 -3.66 7.20
CA VAL A 176 16.41 -3.65 8.15
C VAL A 176 15.97 -4.39 9.43
N PRO A 177 16.71 -5.44 9.87
CA PRO A 177 16.28 -6.28 10.99
C PRO A 177 16.39 -5.59 12.35
N THR A 178 17.34 -4.67 12.54
CA THR A 178 17.60 -4.00 13.82
C THR A 178 16.87 -2.67 13.92
N GLU A 179 16.35 -2.36 15.10
CA GLU A 179 15.67 -1.09 15.38
C GLU A 179 16.59 0.11 15.17
N GLU A 180 17.81 0.06 15.72
CA GLU A 180 18.82 1.09 15.51
C GLU A 180 19.18 1.31 14.03
N GLY A 181 19.25 0.23 13.26
CA GLY A 181 19.50 0.31 11.81
C GLY A 181 18.34 0.98 11.08
N ARG A 182 17.09 0.72 11.49
CA ARG A 182 15.89 1.37 10.94
C ARG A 182 15.91 2.87 11.20
N ILE A 183 16.21 3.29 12.44
CA ILE A 183 16.29 4.71 12.83
C ILE A 183 17.38 5.41 12.02
N ARG A 184 18.61 4.87 11.99
CA ARG A 184 19.73 5.47 11.23
C ARG A 184 19.44 5.56 9.72
N LEU A 185 18.80 4.54 9.14
CA LEU A 185 18.42 4.61 7.73
C LEU A 185 17.33 5.66 7.49
N ALA A 186 16.35 5.79 8.39
CA ALA A 186 15.30 6.81 8.29
C ALA A 186 15.87 8.24 8.37
N GLU A 187 16.77 8.50 9.31
CA GLU A 187 17.49 9.78 9.42
C GLU A 187 18.27 10.11 8.14
N LYS A 188 18.96 9.12 7.59
CA LYS A 188 19.70 9.29 6.33
C LYS A 188 18.77 9.60 5.15
N VAL A 189 17.61 8.94 5.07
CA VAL A 189 16.58 9.23 4.06
C VAL A 189 16.13 10.67 4.12
N VAL A 190 15.89 11.18 5.32
CA VAL A 190 15.43 12.56 5.52
C VAL A 190 16.53 13.57 5.21
N ASN A 191 17.76 13.34 5.71
CA ASN A 191 18.87 14.28 5.57
C ASN A 191 19.38 14.39 4.13
N GLU A 192 19.39 13.28 3.39
CA GLU A 192 19.90 13.23 2.02
C GLU A 192 18.79 13.26 0.96
N ASN A 193 17.52 13.37 1.35
CA ASN A 193 16.35 13.33 0.47
C ASN A 193 16.38 12.13 -0.51
N LEU A 194 16.64 10.94 0.03
CA LEU A 194 16.78 9.73 -0.77
C LEU A 194 15.43 9.33 -1.40
N SER A 195 15.47 8.80 -2.60
CA SER A 195 14.31 8.14 -3.20
C SER A 195 14.09 6.75 -2.61
N VAL A 196 12.88 6.19 -2.76
CA VAL A 196 12.54 4.83 -2.30
C VAL A 196 13.54 3.79 -2.85
N ARG A 197 13.90 3.87 -4.14
CA ARG A 197 14.86 2.95 -4.76
C ARG A 197 16.28 3.05 -4.16
N GLN A 198 16.69 4.25 -3.78
CA GLN A 198 17.98 4.45 -3.10
C GLN A 198 17.92 3.87 -1.69
N THR A 199 16.81 4.08 -0.98
CA THR A 199 16.58 3.51 0.36
C THR A 199 16.62 1.98 0.32
N GLU A 200 15.93 1.35 -0.64
CA GLU A 200 15.96 -0.11 -0.83
C GLU A 200 17.38 -0.66 -1.08
N ARG A 201 18.20 0.08 -1.83
CA ARG A 201 19.61 -0.30 -2.09
C ARG A 201 20.50 -0.17 -0.85
N LEU A 202 20.18 0.79 0.03
CA LEU A 202 20.96 1.04 1.24
C LEU A 202 20.52 0.17 2.42
N ALA A 203 19.26 -0.27 2.48
CA ALA A 203 18.74 -1.07 3.58
C ALA A 203 19.63 -2.28 3.98
N PRO A 204 20.22 -3.07 3.06
CA PRO A 204 21.13 -4.16 3.41
C PRO A 204 22.38 -3.69 4.19
N LEU A 205 22.87 -2.48 3.95
CA LEU A 205 24.06 -1.94 4.63
C LEU A 205 23.79 -1.56 6.09
N PHE A 206 22.52 -1.35 6.46
CA PHE A 206 22.08 -1.02 7.81
C PHE A 206 21.64 -2.25 8.61
N SER A 207 21.69 -3.43 7.99
CA SER A 207 21.21 -4.67 8.62
C SER A 207 22.06 -5.15 9.79
N GLY A 208 23.23 -4.57 10.04
CA GLY A 208 24.15 -4.99 11.11
C GLY A 208 24.70 -6.42 10.96
N THR A 209 24.12 -7.19 10.09
CA THR A 209 24.74 -8.37 9.55
C THR A 209 25.80 -7.85 8.58
N GLU A 210 27.06 -8.03 8.92
CA GLU A 210 28.04 -8.27 7.84
C GLU A 210 27.31 -9.19 6.88
N GLU A 211 26.95 -8.68 5.67
CA GLU A 211 26.58 -9.59 4.63
C GLU A 211 27.55 -10.76 4.74
N PRO A 212 27.09 -12.03 4.74
CA PRO A 212 27.96 -13.07 4.28
C PRO A 212 28.40 -12.52 2.93
N SER A 213 29.59 -11.95 2.92
CA SER A 213 30.16 -11.29 1.76
C SER A 213 29.85 -12.22 0.61
N ARG A 214 28.90 -11.81 -0.27
CA ARG A 214 28.76 -12.53 -1.54
C ARG A 214 30.19 -12.70 -1.96
N PRO A 215 30.72 -13.95 -2.04
CA PRO A 215 32.16 -14.14 -2.19
C PRO A 215 32.55 -13.16 -3.26
N ARG A 216 33.36 -12.16 -2.87
CA ARG A 216 33.77 -11.03 -3.72
C ARG A 216 34.29 -11.75 -4.91
N ARG A 217 33.55 -11.75 -6.04
CA ARG A 217 33.89 -12.55 -7.21
C ARG A 217 35.36 -12.30 -7.40
N GLU A 218 36.17 -13.32 -7.14
CA GLU A 218 37.62 -13.20 -7.26
C GLU A 218 37.86 -12.49 -8.58
N PRO A 219 38.63 -11.41 -8.60
CA PRO A 219 38.80 -10.65 -9.83
C PRO A 219 39.30 -11.66 -10.88
N ALA A 220 38.54 -11.75 -11.98
CA ALA A 220 38.80 -12.75 -13.02
C ALA A 220 40.30 -12.82 -13.27
N PRO A 221 40.92 -14.04 -13.27
CA PRO A 221 42.34 -14.21 -13.38
C PRO A 221 42.89 -13.31 -14.49
N GLN A 222 44.07 -12.75 -14.30
CA GLN A 222 44.66 -11.85 -15.32
C GLN A 222 44.77 -12.53 -16.69
N SER A 223 44.92 -13.85 -16.71
CA SER A 223 44.86 -14.69 -17.92
C SER A 223 43.52 -14.55 -18.65
N PHE A 224 42.38 -14.48 -17.94
CA PHE A 224 41.02 -14.30 -18.57
C PHE A 224 40.90 -12.92 -19.21
N LYS A 225 41.43 -11.88 -18.56
CA LYS A 225 41.39 -10.51 -19.10
C LYS A 225 42.26 -10.42 -20.36
N ARG A 226 43.44 -11.08 -20.37
CA ARG A 226 44.34 -11.14 -21.53
C ARG A 226 43.70 -11.91 -22.68
N ALA A 227 43.20 -13.12 -22.43
CA ALA A 227 42.52 -13.92 -23.44
C ALA A 227 41.29 -13.23 -24.02
N ALA A 228 40.46 -12.58 -23.18
CA ALA A 228 39.29 -11.82 -23.65
C ALA A 228 39.72 -10.64 -24.55
N ARG A 229 40.85 -9.99 -24.28
CA ARG A 229 41.39 -8.90 -25.11
C ARG A 229 41.87 -9.41 -26.46
N GLU A 230 42.62 -10.49 -26.46
CA GLU A 230 43.14 -11.16 -27.67
C GLU A 230 42.00 -11.63 -28.58
N LEU A 231 40.97 -12.28 -27.98
CA LEU A 231 39.79 -12.71 -28.72
C LEU A 231 38.94 -11.53 -29.27
N ARG A 232 38.85 -10.43 -28.56
CA ARG A 232 38.16 -9.23 -29.08
C ARG A 232 38.88 -8.66 -30.29
N GLN A 233 40.23 -8.64 -30.26
CA GLN A 233 41.00 -8.16 -31.38
C GLN A 233 40.91 -9.09 -32.58
N ALA A 234 40.96 -10.42 -32.38
CA ALA A 234 40.86 -11.39 -33.45
C ALA A 234 39.48 -11.45 -34.10
N LEU A 235 38.40 -11.39 -33.29
CA LEU A 235 37.02 -11.56 -33.76
C LEU A 235 36.31 -10.24 -34.03
N ASN A 236 36.96 -9.12 -33.77
CA ASN A 236 36.45 -7.76 -33.92
C ASN A 236 35.03 -7.58 -33.28
N THR A 237 34.79 -8.25 -32.17
CA THR A 237 33.51 -8.19 -31.45
C THR A 237 33.71 -8.26 -29.94
N ASN A 238 32.63 -8.01 -29.17
CA ASN A 238 32.69 -8.04 -27.72
C ASN A 238 32.73 -9.48 -27.18
N VAL A 239 33.85 -9.81 -26.49
CA VAL A 239 34.04 -11.12 -25.87
C VAL A 239 34.17 -10.96 -24.37
N LYS A 240 33.45 -11.80 -23.62
CA LYS A 240 33.47 -11.87 -22.15
C LYS A 240 33.79 -13.27 -21.69
N ILE A 241 34.77 -13.41 -20.79
CA ILE A 241 35.08 -14.68 -20.14
C ILE A 241 34.63 -14.61 -18.69
N LYS A 242 33.80 -15.57 -18.28
CA LYS A 242 33.22 -15.63 -16.94
C LYS A 242 33.36 -17.02 -16.35
N ASN A 243 33.51 -17.09 -15.03
CA ASN A 243 33.30 -18.33 -14.28
C ASN A 243 31.87 -18.34 -13.73
N VAL A 244 31.10 -19.34 -14.11
CA VAL A 244 29.71 -19.51 -13.65
C VAL A 244 29.59 -20.89 -13.00
N ARG A 245 29.40 -20.93 -11.69
CA ARG A 245 29.24 -22.16 -10.91
C ARG A 245 30.42 -23.15 -11.11
N GLY A 246 31.66 -22.65 -11.11
CA GLY A 246 32.86 -23.47 -11.28
C GLY A 246 33.17 -23.84 -12.73
N LYS A 247 32.36 -23.46 -13.70
CA LYS A 247 32.61 -23.68 -15.14
C LYS A 247 33.01 -22.36 -15.81
N ASN A 248 34.09 -22.39 -16.57
CA ASN A 248 34.52 -21.24 -17.37
C ASN A 248 33.69 -21.18 -18.65
N LYS A 249 33.20 -20.00 -18.97
CA LYS A 249 32.32 -19.73 -20.12
C LYS A 249 32.86 -18.55 -20.90
N ILE A 250 32.92 -18.69 -22.22
CA ILE A 250 33.22 -17.60 -23.15
C ILE A 250 31.88 -17.17 -23.78
N GLU A 251 31.59 -15.89 -23.72
CA GLU A 251 30.44 -15.29 -24.38
C GLU A 251 30.94 -14.36 -25.48
N ILE A 252 30.49 -14.58 -26.70
CA ILE A 252 30.86 -13.80 -27.90
C ILE A 252 29.55 -13.16 -28.39
N GLU A 253 29.55 -11.86 -28.53
CA GLU A 253 28.42 -11.10 -29.09
C GLU A 253 28.56 -11.04 -30.61
N PHE A 254 27.49 -11.25 -31.38
CA PHE A 254 27.47 -11.12 -32.84
C PHE A 254 26.19 -10.38 -33.26
N ALA A 255 26.24 -9.63 -34.36
CA ALA A 255 25.16 -8.78 -34.81
C ALA A 255 24.15 -9.52 -35.72
N ASP A 256 24.66 -10.44 -36.56
CA ASP A 256 23.87 -11.15 -37.57
C ASP A 256 24.44 -12.54 -37.86
N GLU A 257 23.77 -13.33 -38.71
CA GLU A 257 24.16 -14.66 -39.09
C GLU A 257 25.46 -14.72 -39.88
N ASP A 258 25.76 -13.71 -40.68
CA ASP A 258 27.00 -13.61 -41.47
C ASP A 258 28.20 -13.44 -40.57
N MET A 259 28.09 -12.61 -39.52
CA MET A 259 29.11 -12.45 -38.51
C MET A 259 29.33 -13.72 -37.69
N LEU A 260 28.22 -14.45 -37.37
CA LEU A 260 28.33 -15.74 -36.69
C LEU A 260 29.11 -16.76 -37.57
N ALA A 261 28.78 -16.85 -38.84
CA ALA A 261 29.46 -17.75 -39.80
C ALA A 261 30.95 -17.42 -39.88
N HIS A 262 31.31 -16.14 -39.97
CA HIS A 262 32.70 -15.70 -39.99
C HIS A 262 33.46 -16.05 -38.69
N ILE A 263 32.84 -15.89 -37.52
CA ILE A 263 33.39 -16.28 -36.23
C ILE A 263 33.66 -17.81 -36.17
N VAL A 264 32.68 -18.60 -36.66
CA VAL A 264 32.81 -20.07 -36.71
C VAL A 264 33.98 -20.48 -37.64
N GLU A 265 34.06 -19.86 -38.81
CA GLU A 265 35.10 -20.14 -39.78
C GLU A 265 36.52 -19.82 -39.20
N MET A 266 36.67 -18.67 -38.55
CA MET A 266 37.92 -18.28 -37.90
C MET A 266 38.33 -19.25 -36.77
N ILE A 267 37.38 -19.76 -36.00
CA ILE A 267 37.64 -20.73 -34.93
C ILE A 267 38.00 -22.09 -35.54
N ALA A 268 37.30 -22.53 -36.60
CA ALA A 268 37.55 -23.80 -37.27
C ALA A 268 38.88 -23.82 -38.02
N ALA A 269 39.25 -22.72 -38.68
CA ALA A 269 40.53 -22.60 -39.39
C ALA A 269 41.79 -22.73 -38.52
N GLN A 270 41.66 -22.51 -37.20
CA GLN A 270 42.73 -22.65 -36.22
C GLN A 270 42.75 -24.00 -35.50
N ASN A 271 41.92 -24.97 -35.91
CA ASN A 271 41.91 -26.30 -35.31
C ASN A 271 42.85 -27.26 -36.07
N PRO A 272 44.07 -27.52 -35.56
CA PRO A 272 45.01 -28.46 -36.23
C PRO A 272 44.63 -29.93 -35.99
N TYR A 273 43.51 -30.24 -35.33
CA TYR A 273 43.03 -31.58 -34.99
C TYR A 273 41.60 -31.85 -35.49
N GLY A 274 41.23 -31.29 -36.63
CA GLY A 274 40.01 -31.68 -37.33
C GLY A 274 40.33 -32.75 -38.36
N ASP A 275 39.98 -33.99 -38.03
CA ASP A 275 39.76 -35.21 -38.79
C ASP A 275 40.43 -36.41 -38.16
N GLU A 276 39.78 -37.06 -37.20
CA GLU A 276 39.73 -38.50 -37.04
C GLU A 276 38.28 -38.89 -36.65
#